data_7e18fd92aad71b3605954f0e5eff8a4c
#
_entry.id   7e18fd92aad71b3605954f0e5eff8a4c
#
_cell.length_a   1.000
_cell.length_b   1.000
_cell.length_c   1.000
_cell.angle_alpha   90.00
_cell.angle_beta   90.00
_cell.angle_gamma   90.00
#
_symmetry.space_group_name_H-M   'P 1'
#
loop_
_entity.id
_entity.type
_entity.pdbx_description
1 polymer ?
#
loop_
_entity_poly.entity_id
_entity_poly.type
_entity_poly.pdbx_seq_one_letter_code
_entity_poly.pdbx_strand_id
1 'polypeptide(L)'
;MDVAAVYGELYGRIPPLAGAAVEGLDEAALARTPAGAENSIGWLVWHCARLQDHHISELLGSDQLWVADGWAERLGMEPDPDDMGFGHSAEQAAAVRPGDPGLLLAYLGAAQQRTESLLAGVTPDSLSEVVDRRWDRP
;
A
#
# COMPACT_ATOMS: atom_id res chain seq x y z
N MET A 1 8.63 -15.05 20.49
CA MET A 1 8.16 -14.31 19.29
C MET A 1 9.38 -14.04 18.42
N ASP A 2 9.39 -14.55 17.23
CA ASP A 2 10.48 -14.29 16.27
C ASP A 2 10.20 -13.00 15.47
N VAL A 3 11.15 -12.61 14.62
CA VAL A 3 11.05 -11.39 13.83
C VAL A 3 9.85 -11.42 12.87
N ALA A 4 9.59 -12.56 12.25
CA ALA A 4 8.43 -12.71 11.35
C ALA A 4 7.12 -12.46 12.09
N ALA A 5 7.00 -12.97 13.32
CA ALA A 5 5.82 -12.75 14.16
C ALA A 5 5.65 -11.28 14.57
N VAL A 6 6.76 -10.58 14.86
CA VAL A 6 6.71 -9.14 15.18
C VAL A 6 6.21 -8.34 13.98
N TYR A 7 6.77 -8.57 12.79
CA TYR A 7 6.30 -7.88 11.58
C TYR A 7 4.88 -8.28 11.20
N GLY A 8 4.51 -9.55 11.37
CA GLY A 8 3.15 -10.00 11.16
C GLY A 8 2.13 -9.27 12.04
N GLU A 9 2.46 -9.05 13.30
CA GLU A 9 1.64 -8.27 14.22
C GLU A 9 1.53 -6.79 13.79
N LEU A 10 2.65 -6.19 13.37
CA LEU A 10 2.65 -4.79 12.93
C LEU A 10 1.85 -4.58 11.64
N TYR A 11 2.11 -5.38 10.62
CA TYR A 11 1.36 -5.31 9.36
C TYR A 11 -0.12 -5.67 9.56
N GLY A 12 -0.42 -6.63 10.42
CA GLY A 12 -1.78 -7.04 10.72
C GLY A 12 -2.66 -5.95 11.31
N ARG A 13 -2.09 -4.88 11.84
CA ARG A 13 -2.82 -3.71 12.35
C ARG A 13 -3.31 -2.77 11.25
N ILE A 14 -2.68 -2.80 10.08
CA ILE A 14 -2.95 -1.84 9.00
C ILE A 14 -4.37 -2.00 8.43
N PRO A 15 -4.84 -3.19 8.01
CA PRO A 15 -6.17 -3.31 7.43
C PRO A 15 -7.31 -2.88 8.35
N PRO A 16 -7.37 -3.27 9.63
CA PRO A 16 -8.44 -2.82 10.51
C PRO A 16 -8.41 -1.30 10.77
N LEU A 17 -7.22 -0.68 10.85
CA LEU A 17 -7.11 0.77 10.99
C LEU A 17 -7.58 1.50 9.73
N ALA A 18 -7.20 1.01 8.56
CA ALA A 18 -7.68 1.55 7.28
C ALA A 18 -9.21 1.38 7.15
N GLY A 19 -9.73 0.22 7.53
CA GLY A 19 -11.17 -0.04 7.55
C GLY A 19 -11.93 0.94 8.43
N ALA A 20 -11.43 1.20 9.63
CA ALA A 20 -12.02 2.19 10.54
C ALA A 20 -11.95 3.61 9.97
N ALA A 21 -10.87 3.97 9.29
CA ALA A 21 -10.68 5.30 8.71
C ALA A 21 -11.67 5.58 7.56
N VAL A 22 -12.06 4.57 6.80
CA VAL A 22 -12.98 4.73 5.64
C VAL A 22 -14.44 4.37 5.97
N GLU A 23 -14.70 3.88 7.17
CA GLU A 23 -16.04 3.46 7.57
C GLU A 23 -17.05 4.61 7.42
N GLY A 24 -18.13 4.33 6.71
CA GLY A 24 -19.20 5.30 6.47
C GLY A 24 -18.87 6.42 5.49
N LEU A 25 -17.69 6.42 4.88
CA LEU A 25 -17.33 7.39 3.85
C LEU A 25 -17.87 6.95 2.49
N ASP A 26 -18.48 7.90 1.78
CA ASP A 26 -18.77 7.74 0.36
C ASP A 26 -17.55 8.14 -0.50
N GLU A 27 -17.67 7.97 -1.80
CA GLU A 27 -16.61 8.31 -2.76
C GLU A 27 -16.18 9.78 -2.65
N ALA A 28 -17.12 10.70 -2.49
CA ALA A 28 -16.85 12.13 -2.39
C ALA A 28 -16.10 12.48 -1.09
N ALA A 29 -16.51 11.89 0.03
CA ALA A 29 -15.85 12.09 1.33
C ALA A 29 -14.44 11.50 1.34
N LEU A 30 -14.27 10.33 0.71
CA LEU A 30 -12.97 9.67 0.57
C LEU A 30 -11.96 10.53 -0.23
N ALA A 31 -12.42 11.21 -1.27
CA ALA A 31 -11.60 12.05 -2.14
C ALA A 31 -11.36 13.47 -1.61
N ARG A 32 -12.10 13.90 -0.59
CA ARG A 32 -11.99 15.27 -0.06
C ARG A 32 -10.73 15.43 0.78
N THR A 33 -9.95 16.47 0.50
CA THR A 33 -8.83 16.88 1.36
C THR A 33 -9.37 17.74 2.50
N PRO A 34 -9.23 17.32 3.76
CA PRO A 34 -9.69 18.12 4.89
C PRO A 34 -8.93 19.46 4.98
N ALA A 35 -9.57 20.47 5.58
CA ALA A 35 -8.93 21.77 5.81
C ALA A 35 -7.67 21.60 6.67
N GLY A 36 -6.56 22.17 6.21
CA GLY A 36 -5.27 22.08 6.90
C GLY A 36 -4.51 20.77 6.67
N ALA A 37 -5.06 19.82 5.90
CA ALA A 37 -4.37 18.61 5.48
C ALA A 37 -3.85 18.75 4.04
N GLU A 38 -2.87 17.96 3.69
CA GLU A 38 -2.31 17.93 2.33
C GLU A 38 -2.93 16.81 1.47
N ASN A 39 -3.46 15.77 2.12
CA ASN A 39 -3.95 14.58 1.45
C ASN A 39 -5.35 14.17 1.95
N SER A 40 -6.12 13.56 1.07
CA SER A 40 -7.39 12.94 1.42
C SER A 40 -7.18 11.61 2.16
N ILE A 41 -8.23 11.11 2.81
CA ILE A 41 -8.22 9.77 3.40
C ILE A 41 -8.01 8.71 2.32
N GLY A 42 -8.65 8.88 1.16
CA GLY A 42 -8.47 7.99 0.01
C GLY A 42 -7.02 7.93 -0.46
N TRP A 43 -6.36 9.07 -0.56
CA TRP A 43 -4.94 9.12 -0.89
C TRP A 43 -4.08 8.38 0.12
N LEU A 44 -4.32 8.60 1.42
CA LEU A 44 -3.52 7.98 2.49
C LEU A 44 -3.66 6.45 2.48
N VAL A 45 -4.86 5.93 2.36
CA VAL A 45 -5.08 4.47 2.31
C VAL A 45 -4.52 3.88 1.02
N TRP A 46 -4.74 4.54 -0.13
CA TRP A 46 -4.14 4.15 -1.40
C TRP A 46 -2.61 4.12 -1.32
N HIS A 47 -2.01 5.17 -0.78
CA HIS A 47 -0.56 5.27 -0.61
C HIS A 47 0.01 4.14 0.25
N CYS A 48 -0.63 3.83 1.38
CA CYS A 48 -0.25 2.69 2.22
C CYS A 48 -0.29 1.38 1.44
N ALA A 49 -1.37 1.12 0.70
CA ALA A 49 -1.53 -0.09 -0.10
C ALA A 49 -0.48 -0.17 -1.21
N ARG A 50 -0.24 0.94 -1.91
CA ARG A 50 0.76 1.04 -2.97
C ARG A 50 2.18 0.75 -2.47
N LEU A 51 2.56 1.34 -1.33
CA LEU A 51 3.88 1.11 -0.72
C LEU A 51 4.06 -0.35 -0.33
N GLN A 52 3.06 -0.93 0.30
CA GLN A 52 3.12 -2.34 0.72
C GLN A 52 3.23 -3.27 -0.50
N ASP A 53 2.40 -3.08 -1.52
CA ASP A 53 2.44 -3.85 -2.75
C ASP A 53 3.79 -3.71 -3.46
N HIS A 54 4.28 -2.48 -3.65
CA HIS A 54 5.55 -2.21 -4.33
C HIS A 54 6.73 -2.91 -3.64
N HIS A 55 6.92 -2.65 -2.35
CA HIS A 55 8.08 -3.16 -1.64
C HIS A 55 8.04 -4.68 -1.44
N ILE A 56 6.88 -5.24 -1.12
CA ILE A 56 6.75 -6.69 -0.92
C ILE A 56 6.90 -7.42 -2.26
N SER A 57 6.35 -6.90 -3.33
CA SER A 57 6.50 -7.49 -4.67
C SER A 57 7.96 -7.45 -5.13
N GLU A 58 8.68 -6.36 -4.85
CA GLU A 58 10.10 -6.24 -5.15
C GLU A 58 10.92 -7.29 -4.39
N LEU A 59 10.66 -7.49 -3.09
CA LEU A 59 11.33 -8.51 -2.28
C LEU A 59 11.05 -9.93 -2.80
N LEU A 60 9.87 -10.18 -3.32
CA LEU A 60 9.49 -11.47 -3.89
C LEU A 60 9.98 -11.67 -5.34
N GLY A 61 10.48 -10.62 -5.99
CA GLY A 61 10.80 -10.64 -7.42
C GLY A 61 9.57 -10.84 -8.31
N SER A 62 8.41 -10.39 -7.86
CA SER A 62 7.12 -10.52 -8.54
C SER A 62 6.62 -9.18 -9.04
N ASP A 63 5.75 -9.19 -10.05
CA ASP A 63 5.03 -7.99 -10.46
C ASP A 63 4.10 -7.51 -9.34
N GLN A 64 3.91 -6.20 -9.27
CA GLN A 64 2.95 -5.61 -8.34
C GLN A 64 1.53 -6.05 -8.67
N LEU A 65 0.74 -6.31 -7.64
CA LEU A 65 -0.70 -6.60 -7.76
C LEU A 65 -1.44 -5.45 -8.44
N TRP A 66 -0.97 -4.23 -8.22
CA TRP A 66 -1.50 -3.01 -8.84
C TRP A 66 -1.68 -3.14 -10.34
N VAL A 67 -0.69 -3.70 -11.00
CA VAL A 67 -0.68 -3.90 -12.46
C VAL A 67 -1.14 -5.31 -12.84
N ALA A 68 -0.51 -6.34 -12.26
CA ALA A 68 -0.71 -7.73 -12.67
C ALA A 68 -2.14 -8.24 -12.42
N ASP A 69 -2.77 -7.81 -11.34
CA ASP A 69 -4.12 -8.23 -10.96
C ASP A 69 -5.21 -7.20 -11.29
N GLY A 70 -4.86 -6.16 -12.06
CA GLY A 70 -5.81 -5.16 -12.54
C GLY A 70 -6.39 -4.25 -11.46
N TRP A 71 -5.74 -4.09 -10.32
CA TRP A 71 -6.25 -3.24 -9.25
C TRP A 71 -6.34 -1.77 -9.64
N ALA A 72 -5.36 -1.27 -10.40
CA ALA A 72 -5.39 0.09 -10.92
C ALA A 72 -6.66 0.36 -11.73
N GLU A 73 -6.95 -0.48 -12.70
CA GLU A 73 -8.12 -0.35 -13.56
C GLU A 73 -9.43 -0.45 -12.78
N ARG A 74 -9.50 -1.38 -11.83
CA ARG A 74 -10.69 -1.56 -10.97
C ARG A 74 -10.95 -0.34 -10.09
N LEU A 75 -9.90 0.36 -9.68
CA LEU A 75 -9.99 1.59 -8.90
C LEU A 75 -10.08 2.85 -9.79
N GLY A 76 -10.16 2.69 -11.11
CA GLY A 76 -10.29 3.80 -12.06
C GLY A 76 -9.03 4.65 -12.20
N MET A 77 -7.86 4.04 -12.00
CA MET A 77 -6.57 4.71 -12.01
C MET A 77 -5.63 4.12 -13.08
N GLU A 78 -4.60 4.86 -13.42
CA GLU A 78 -3.58 4.38 -14.34
C GLU A 78 -2.71 3.29 -13.70
N PRO A 79 -2.37 2.23 -14.47
CA PRO A 79 -1.56 1.10 -13.96
C PRO A 79 -0.06 1.42 -13.96
N ASP A 80 0.33 2.56 -13.41
CA ASP A 80 1.73 2.96 -13.29
C ASP A 80 2.38 2.28 -12.08
N PRO A 81 3.36 1.37 -12.26
CA PRO A 81 4.01 0.69 -11.15
C PRO A 81 4.93 1.63 -10.34
N ASP A 82 5.33 2.75 -10.89
CA ASP A 82 6.23 3.70 -10.23
C ASP A 82 5.48 4.77 -9.44
N ASP A 83 4.20 4.94 -9.68
CA ASP A 83 3.38 5.90 -8.93
C ASP A 83 2.84 5.29 -7.64
N MET A 84 3.44 5.67 -6.52
CA MET A 84 3.03 5.31 -5.17
C MET A 84 2.59 6.53 -4.35
N GLY A 85 2.58 7.70 -4.95
CA GLY A 85 2.25 8.95 -4.28
C GLY A 85 3.45 9.71 -3.71
N PHE A 86 4.63 9.11 -3.66
CA PHE A 86 5.84 9.80 -3.18
C PHE A 86 6.17 10.98 -4.10
N GLY A 87 6.35 12.15 -3.50
CA GLY A 87 6.69 13.36 -4.24
C GLY A 87 5.52 13.99 -5.03
N HIS A 88 4.28 13.55 -4.80
CA HIS A 88 3.11 14.18 -5.41
C HIS A 88 3.05 15.67 -5.10
N SER A 89 2.75 16.49 -6.12
CA SER A 89 2.26 17.84 -5.93
C SER A 89 0.84 17.80 -5.36
N ALA A 90 0.35 18.95 -4.88
CA ALA A 90 -1.03 19.05 -4.40
C ALA A 90 -2.05 18.67 -5.50
N GLU A 91 -1.77 19.02 -6.76
CA GLU A 91 -2.60 18.65 -7.90
C GLU A 91 -2.58 17.14 -8.16
N GLN A 92 -1.41 16.51 -8.14
CA GLN A 92 -1.28 15.08 -8.30
C GLN A 92 -1.98 14.30 -7.16
N ALA A 93 -1.81 14.74 -5.92
CA ALA A 93 -2.49 14.14 -4.77
C ALA A 93 -4.02 14.26 -4.89
N ALA A 94 -4.53 15.41 -5.31
CA ALA A 94 -5.96 15.62 -5.53
C ALA A 94 -6.54 14.78 -6.67
N ALA A 95 -5.71 14.37 -7.64
CA ALA A 95 -6.10 13.49 -8.73
C ALA A 95 -6.26 12.02 -8.32
N VAL A 96 -5.74 11.62 -7.16
CA VAL A 96 -5.89 10.27 -6.62
C VAL A 96 -7.31 10.11 -6.07
N ARG A 97 -8.15 9.43 -6.84
CA ARG A 97 -9.57 9.21 -6.54
C ARG A 97 -9.90 7.73 -6.72
N PRO A 98 -9.63 6.91 -5.70
CA PRO A 98 -9.78 5.45 -5.83
C PRO A 98 -11.25 4.97 -5.90
N GLY A 99 -12.20 5.85 -5.99
CA GLY A 99 -13.61 5.55 -6.23
C GLY A 99 -14.28 4.80 -5.07
N ASP A 100 -14.32 3.50 -5.14
CA ASP A 100 -15.03 2.65 -4.20
C ASP A 100 -14.17 2.35 -2.96
N PRO A 101 -14.61 2.75 -1.73
CA PRO A 101 -13.89 2.42 -0.50
C PRO A 101 -13.72 0.92 -0.27
N GLY A 102 -14.71 0.12 -0.65
CA GLY A 102 -14.65 -1.34 -0.52
C GLY A 102 -13.58 -1.96 -1.42
N LEU A 103 -13.44 -1.49 -2.66
CA LEU A 103 -12.36 -1.93 -3.56
C LEU A 103 -10.99 -1.48 -3.08
N LEU A 104 -10.88 -0.29 -2.52
CA LEU A 104 -9.64 0.22 -1.96
C LEU A 104 -9.16 -0.66 -0.79
N LEU A 105 -10.06 -1.02 0.11
CA LEU A 105 -9.77 -1.95 1.21
C LEU A 105 -9.45 -3.36 0.71
N ALA A 106 -10.10 -3.81 -0.35
CA ALA A 106 -9.82 -5.11 -0.96
C ALA A 106 -8.42 -5.15 -1.58
N TYR A 107 -7.98 -4.08 -2.21
CA TYR A 107 -6.60 -3.95 -2.70
C TYR A 107 -5.59 -4.02 -1.54
N LEU A 108 -5.80 -3.25 -0.49
CA LEU A 108 -4.96 -3.30 0.71
C LEU A 108 -4.92 -4.71 1.30
N GLY A 109 -6.06 -5.39 1.35
CA GLY A 109 -6.17 -6.77 1.81
C GLY A 109 -5.37 -7.76 0.95
N ALA A 110 -5.36 -7.58 -0.36
CA ALA A 110 -4.56 -8.40 -1.28
C ALA A 110 -3.05 -8.19 -1.05
N ALA A 111 -2.62 -6.93 -0.89
CA ALA A 111 -1.24 -6.59 -0.52
C ALA A 111 -0.85 -7.19 0.85
N GLN A 112 -1.76 -7.15 1.80
CA GLN A 112 -1.57 -7.76 3.12
C GLN A 112 -1.38 -9.27 3.04
N GLN A 113 -2.19 -9.99 2.25
CA GLN A 113 -2.03 -11.43 2.07
C GLN A 113 -0.67 -11.79 1.47
N ARG A 114 -0.22 -11.02 0.49
CA ARG A 114 1.12 -11.23 -0.09
C ARG A 114 2.22 -10.97 0.94
N THR A 115 2.07 -9.96 1.78
CA THR A 115 3.00 -9.67 2.89
C THR A 115 3.06 -10.82 3.87
N GLU A 116 1.92 -11.36 4.26
CA GLU A 116 1.86 -12.51 5.18
C GLU A 116 2.56 -13.75 4.58
N SER A 117 2.38 -13.98 3.29
CA SER A 117 3.07 -15.06 2.58
C SER A 117 4.59 -14.88 2.57
N LEU A 118 5.07 -13.65 2.36
CA LEU A 118 6.50 -13.35 2.46
C LEU A 118 7.03 -13.59 3.87
N LEU A 119 6.34 -13.07 4.87
CA LEU A 119 6.77 -13.16 6.27
C LEU A 119 6.83 -14.62 6.78
N ALA A 120 5.96 -15.49 6.28
CA ALA A 120 5.98 -16.91 6.62
C ALA A 120 7.30 -17.60 6.25
N GLY A 121 8.03 -17.07 5.25
CA GLY A 121 9.33 -17.58 4.82
C GLY A 121 10.54 -16.86 5.42
N VAL A 122 10.33 -15.82 6.23
CA VAL A 122 11.43 -15.04 6.81
C VAL A 122 12.06 -15.82 7.98
N THR A 123 13.39 -15.93 7.93
CA THR A 123 14.20 -16.57 8.98
C THR A 123 15.27 -15.58 9.46
N PRO A 124 15.90 -15.82 10.63
CA PRO A 124 17.02 -14.99 11.08
C PRO A 124 18.14 -14.87 10.04
N ASP A 125 18.42 -15.93 9.31
CA ASP A 125 19.47 -15.94 8.28
C ASP A 125 19.06 -15.08 7.07
N SER A 126 17.81 -15.17 6.63
CA SER A 126 17.33 -14.38 5.48
C SER A 126 17.31 -12.87 5.75
N LEU A 127 17.26 -12.44 7.00
CA LEU A 127 17.33 -11.03 7.37
C LEU A 127 18.70 -10.41 7.09
N SER A 128 19.73 -11.21 6.91
CA SER A 128 21.08 -10.75 6.59
C SER A 128 21.29 -10.59 5.08
N GLU A 129 20.35 -10.99 4.26
CA GLU A 129 20.44 -10.85 2.80
C GLU A 129 20.33 -9.39 2.40
N VAL A 130 21.23 -8.97 1.50
CA VAL A 130 21.20 -7.61 0.92
C VAL A 130 20.20 -7.63 -0.23
N VAL A 131 19.05 -7.02 -0.03
CA VAL A 131 17.94 -6.98 -1.01
C VAL A 131 17.90 -5.69 -1.83
N ASP A 132 18.54 -4.64 -1.35
CA ASP A 132 18.60 -3.34 -2.03
C ASP A 132 19.92 -2.64 -1.72
N ARG A 133 20.61 -2.15 -2.77
CA ARG A 133 21.86 -1.39 -2.65
C ARG A 133 21.74 0.06 -3.11
N ARG A 134 20.53 0.48 -3.53
CA ARG A 134 20.30 1.85 -4.05
C ARG A 134 20.55 2.92 -3.00
N TRP A 135 20.47 2.55 -1.73
CA TRP A 135 20.66 3.44 -0.59
C TRP A 135 22.02 3.29 0.10
N ASP A 136 22.89 2.43 -0.42
CA ASP A 136 24.25 2.29 0.10
C ASP A 136 24.98 3.63 -0.09
N ARG A 137 25.55 4.13 1.00
CA ARG A 137 26.40 5.32 0.89
C ARG A 137 27.73 4.92 0.29
N PRO A 138 28.31 5.76 -0.60
CA PRO A 138 29.67 5.53 -1.11
C PRO A 138 30.71 5.59 0.01
#